data_289ea35bfc85df8ef7283b0a0675bfee
#
_entry.id   289ea35bfc85df8ef7283b0a0675bfee
#
_cell.length_a   1.000
_cell.length_b   1.000
_cell.length_c   1.000
_cell.angle_alpha   90.00
_cell.angle_beta   90.00
_cell.angle_gamma   90.00
#
_symmetry.space_group_name_H-M   'P 1'
#
loop_
_entity.id
_entity.type
_entity.pdbx_description
1 polymer ?
#
loop_
_entity_poly.entity_id
_entity_poly.type
_entity_poly.pdbx_seq_one_letter_code
_entity_poly.pdbx_strand_id
1 'polypeptide(L)'
;MADRRSRSISSRKQPQQARSSGLVAAILDAAVQVLAKEGAQRFTTARVAERAGVSVGSLYQYFPNKAAILFRLQSDEWRRTSELLRGILADAAKPPPARLRALVHAFIRSECEEAAIRVALSDAAPLYRDAPEAQDARAAGEGIVAAFMRETLPKATDATRILAGELITATLSEVGKSFSEETRSETEIAVYADAMADMFCAYLATLARR
;
A
#
# COMPACT_ATOMS: atom_id res chain seq x y z
N MET A 1 -12.58 -34.10 -5.74
CA MET A 1 -11.66 -32.99 -5.38
C MET A 1 -11.48 -32.14 -6.63
N ALA A 2 -12.14 -30.99 -6.69
CA ALA A 2 -12.06 -30.12 -7.87
C ALA A 2 -10.76 -29.33 -7.80
N ASP A 3 -9.91 -29.52 -8.81
CA ASP A 3 -8.68 -28.77 -9.07
C ASP A 3 -9.04 -27.26 -9.20
N ARG A 4 -8.82 -26.50 -8.15
CA ARG A 4 -8.88 -25.03 -8.19
C ARG A 4 -7.64 -24.57 -8.94
N ARG A 5 -7.71 -24.57 -10.28
CA ARG A 5 -6.70 -23.88 -11.10
C ARG A 5 -6.58 -22.46 -10.60
N SER A 6 -5.46 -22.14 -10.00
CA SER A 6 -5.05 -20.81 -9.58
C SER A 6 -5.29 -19.85 -10.77
N ARG A 7 -6.24 -18.90 -10.63
CA ARG A 7 -6.49 -17.92 -11.67
C ARG A 7 -5.29 -17.00 -11.73
N SER A 8 -4.62 -16.97 -12.90
CA SER A 8 -3.49 -16.06 -13.12
C SER A 8 -3.91 -14.62 -12.82
N ILE A 9 -3.19 -13.98 -11.89
CA ILE A 9 -3.37 -12.57 -11.50
C ILE A 9 -2.28 -11.67 -12.11
N SER A 10 -1.27 -12.24 -12.74
CA SER A 10 -0.21 -11.50 -13.39
C SER A 10 -0.68 -10.91 -14.72
N SER A 11 -0.14 -9.74 -15.09
CA SER A 11 -0.37 -9.13 -16.40
C SER A 11 0.20 -10.04 -17.50
N ARG A 12 -0.61 -10.33 -18.52
CA ARG A 12 -0.24 -11.22 -19.63
C ARG A 12 0.89 -10.68 -20.50
N LYS A 13 0.99 -9.36 -20.63
CA LYS A 13 1.96 -8.70 -21.51
C LYS A 13 2.54 -7.48 -20.81
N GLN A 14 3.86 -7.43 -20.72
CA GLN A 14 4.52 -6.21 -20.29
C GLN A 14 4.63 -5.25 -21.48
N PRO A 15 4.34 -3.94 -21.29
CA PRO A 15 4.44 -2.96 -22.37
C PRO A 15 5.91 -2.78 -22.79
N GLN A 16 6.24 -3.12 -24.00
CA GLN A 16 7.59 -2.91 -24.57
C GLN A 16 7.68 -1.67 -25.48
N GLN A 17 6.57 -1.01 -25.76
CA GLN A 17 6.50 0.17 -26.64
C GLN A 17 5.69 1.29 -25.98
N ALA A 18 6.00 2.54 -26.24
CA ALA A 18 5.34 3.71 -25.66
C ALA A 18 3.80 3.71 -25.80
N ARG A 19 3.27 3.23 -26.92
CA ARG A 19 1.80 3.10 -27.14
C ARG A 19 1.16 2.06 -26.20
N SER A 20 1.82 0.95 -25.94
CA SER A 20 1.27 -0.07 -25.05
C SER A 20 1.36 0.34 -23.57
N SER A 21 2.37 1.12 -23.19
CA SER A 21 2.49 1.72 -21.86
C SER A 21 1.35 2.72 -21.61
N GLY A 22 1.07 3.58 -22.58
CA GLY A 22 -0.05 4.53 -22.49
C GLY A 22 -1.42 3.86 -22.38
N LEU A 23 -1.63 2.74 -23.10
CA LEU A 23 -2.88 1.99 -23.00
C LEU A 23 -3.05 1.32 -21.62
N VAL A 24 -2.01 0.74 -21.08
CA VAL A 24 -2.04 0.14 -19.72
C VAL A 24 -2.31 1.23 -18.68
N ALA A 25 -1.65 2.39 -18.77
CA ALA A 25 -1.90 3.52 -17.88
C ALA A 25 -3.36 3.97 -17.95
N ALA A 26 -3.92 4.18 -19.15
CA ALA A 26 -5.31 4.56 -19.33
C ALA A 26 -6.30 3.53 -18.75
N ILE A 27 -6.01 2.22 -18.88
CA ILE A 27 -6.82 1.17 -18.26
C ILE A 27 -6.76 1.24 -16.74
N LEU A 28 -5.57 1.46 -16.14
CA LEU A 28 -5.41 1.56 -14.70
C LEU A 28 -6.06 2.83 -14.13
N ASP A 29 -5.93 3.97 -14.80
CA ASP A 29 -6.60 5.22 -14.42
C ASP A 29 -8.12 5.07 -14.46
N ALA A 30 -8.65 4.43 -15.51
CA ALA A 30 -10.07 4.12 -15.60
C ALA A 30 -10.52 3.15 -14.51
N ALA A 31 -9.69 2.17 -14.18
CA ALA A 31 -9.96 1.20 -13.11
C ALA A 31 -10.05 1.88 -11.73
N VAL A 32 -9.15 2.81 -11.44
CA VAL A 32 -9.19 3.64 -10.22
C VAL A 32 -10.53 4.42 -10.15
N GLN A 33 -10.93 5.08 -11.25
CA GLN A 33 -12.16 5.85 -11.29
C GLN A 33 -13.42 4.99 -11.10
N VAL A 34 -13.47 3.81 -11.75
CA VAL A 34 -14.59 2.86 -11.59
C VAL A 34 -14.62 2.33 -10.16
N LEU A 35 -13.47 1.98 -9.59
CA LEU A 35 -13.36 1.45 -8.24
C LEU A 35 -13.81 2.47 -7.19
N ALA A 36 -13.31 3.70 -7.27
CA ALA A 36 -13.67 4.79 -6.35
C ALA A 36 -15.15 5.17 -6.43
N LYS A 37 -15.74 5.15 -7.65
CA LYS A 37 -17.13 5.58 -7.85
C LYS A 37 -18.15 4.47 -7.56
N GLU A 38 -17.82 3.22 -7.88
CA GLU A 38 -18.80 2.12 -7.90
C GLU A 38 -18.48 1.02 -6.87
N GLY A 39 -17.29 1.05 -6.26
CA GLY A 39 -16.81 0.05 -5.31
C GLY A 39 -16.42 -1.29 -5.96
N ALA A 40 -15.83 -2.19 -5.17
CA ALA A 40 -15.34 -3.49 -5.63
C ALA A 40 -16.44 -4.43 -6.12
N GLN A 41 -17.66 -4.32 -5.57
CA GLN A 41 -18.80 -5.17 -5.91
C GLN A 41 -19.25 -4.96 -7.37
N ARG A 42 -19.26 -3.72 -7.83
CA ARG A 42 -19.70 -3.35 -9.18
C ARG A 42 -18.56 -3.22 -10.19
N PHE A 43 -17.34 -3.47 -9.75
CA PHE A 43 -16.14 -3.41 -10.61
C PHE A 43 -16.14 -4.55 -11.62
N THR A 44 -16.15 -4.23 -12.92
CA THR A 44 -16.09 -5.18 -14.03
C THR A 44 -15.10 -4.73 -15.10
N THR A 45 -14.47 -5.68 -15.80
CA THR A 45 -13.58 -5.39 -16.93
C THR A 45 -14.27 -4.62 -18.06
N ALA A 46 -15.57 -4.87 -18.28
CA ALA A 46 -16.36 -4.15 -19.30
C ALA A 46 -16.49 -2.65 -18.96
N ARG A 47 -16.81 -2.30 -17.70
CA ARG A 47 -16.89 -0.90 -17.26
C ARG A 47 -15.54 -0.20 -17.28
N VAL A 48 -14.47 -0.91 -16.93
CA VAL A 48 -13.12 -0.37 -17.04
C VAL A 48 -12.76 -0.09 -18.50
N ALA A 49 -13.05 -1.02 -19.41
CA ALA A 49 -12.78 -0.84 -20.84
C ALA A 49 -13.59 0.34 -21.44
N GLU A 50 -14.87 0.43 -21.11
CA GLU A 50 -15.74 1.55 -21.50
C GLU A 50 -15.18 2.89 -21.00
N ARG A 51 -14.82 2.96 -19.72
CA ARG A 51 -14.26 4.17 -19.10
C ARG A 51 -12.90 4.56 -19.68
N ALA A 52 -12.07 3.58 -20.04
CA ALA A 52 -10.76 3.79 -20.67
C ALA A 52 -10.87 4.13 -22.17
N GLY A 53 -12.05 4.05 -22.78
CA GLY A 53 -12.24 4.26 -24.21
C GLY A 53 -11.60 3.16 -25.07
N VAL A 54 -11.49 1.91 -24.56
CA VAL A 54 -10.85 0.80 -25.26
C VAL A 54 -11.81 -0.38 -25.44
N SER A 55 -11.53 -1.25 -26.41
CA SER A 55 -12.30 -2.48 -26.53
C SER A 55 -11.99 -3.44 -25.37
N VAL A 56 -12.99 -4.23 -24.96
CA VAL A 56 -12.82 -5.29 -23.97
C VAL A 56 -11.75 -6.29 -24.42
N GLY A 57 -11.67 -6.58 -25.72
CA GLY A 57 -10.63 -7.42 -26.31
C GLY A 57 -9.22 -6.86 -26.13
N SER A 58 -9.05 -5.54 -26.29
CA SER A 58 -7.77 -4.87 -26.03
C SER A 58 -7.37 -4.94 -24.56
N LEU A 59 -8.32 -4.76 -23.64
CA LEU A 59 -8.07 -4.90 -22.20
C LEU A 59 -7.60 -6.32 -21.85
N TYR A 60 -8.25 -7.35 -22.39
CA TYR A 60 -7.88 -8.74 -22.12
C TYR A 60 -6.50 -9.15 -22.66
N GLN A 61 -5.91 -8.41 -23.58
CA GLN A 61 -4.51 -8.62 -23.98
C GLN A 61 -3.52 -8.37 -22.85
N TYR A 62 -3.86 -7.46 -21.90
CA TYR A 62 -3.00 -7.09 -20.79
C TYR A 62 -3.46 -7.71 -19.46
N PHE A 63 -4.75 -7.70 -19.20
CA PHE A 63 -5.33 -8.15 -17.93
C PHE A 63 -6.31 -9.31 -18.18
N PRO A 64 -5.99 -10.54 -17.75
CA PRO A 64 -6.81 -11.72 -18.04
C PRO A 64 -8.18 -11.72 -17.33
N ASN A 65 -8.34 -10.94 -16.29
CA ASN A 65 -9.55 -10.84 -15.49
C ASN A 65 -9.52 -9.60 -14.59
N LYS A 66 -10.62 -9.33 -13.87
CA LYS A 66 -10.71 -8.20 -12.95
C LYS A 66 -9.73 -8.31 -11.77
N ALA A 67 -9.43 -9.52 -11.30
CA ALA A 67 -8.49 -9.72 -10.21
C ALA A 67 -7.08 -9.27 -10.59
N ALA A 68 -6.65 -9.47 -11.85
CA ALA A 68 -5.36 -9.00 -12.34
C ALA A 68 -5.25 -7.46 -12.37
N ILE A 69 -6.35 -6.75 -12.69
CA ILE A 69 -6.38 -5.28 -12.63
C ILE A 69 -6.27 -4.82 -11.18
N LEU A 70 -7.11 -5.36 -10.30
CA LEU A 70 -7.14 -5.00 -8.88
C LEU A 70 -5.82 -5.31 -8.17
N PHE A 71 -5.24 -6.48 -8.47
CA PHE A 71 -3.91 -6.83 -7.95
C PHE A 71 -2.82 -5.87 -8.44
N ARG A 72 -2.88 -5.44 -9.72
CA ARG A 72 -1.92 -4.47 -10.25
C ARG A 72 -2.05 -3.12 -9.54
N LEU A 73 -3.27 -2.63 -9.29
CA LEU A 73 -3.51 -1.40 -8.55
C LEU A 73 -2.95 -1.51 -7.12
N GLN A 74 -3.22 -2.63 -6.44
CA GLN A 74 -2.70 -2.89 -5.10
C GLN A 74 -1.16 -2.98 -5.06
N SER A 75 -0.57 -3.65 -6.05
CA SER A 75 0.90 -3.78 -6.14
C SER A 75 1.57 -2.42 -6.41
N ASP A 76 0.96 -1.60 -7.26
CA ASP A 76 1.46 -0.25 -7.54
C ASP A 76 1.34 0.66 -6.31
N GLU A 77 0.29 0.50 -5.49
CA GLU A 77 0.11 1.18 -4.23
C GLU A 77 1.16 0.73 -3.20
N TRP A 78 1.35 -0.57 -2.98
CA TRP A 78 2.40 -1.09 -2.09
C TRP A 78 3.80 -0.63 -2.48
N ARG A 79 4.10 -0.62 -3.78
CA ARG A 79 5.39 -0.13 -4.26
C ARG A 79 5.59 1.35 -3.92
N ARG A 80 4.59 2.20 -4.22
CA ARG A 80 4.65 3.64 -3.89
C ARG A 80 4.84 3.88 -2.39
N THR A 81 4.06 3.19 -1.57
CA THR A 81 4.19 3.26 -0.11
C THR A 81 5.57 2.79 0.35
N SER A 82 6.07 1.67 -0.16
CA SER A 82 7.40 1.17 0.20
C SER A 82 8.52 2.11 -0.24
N GLU A 83 8.42 2.75 -1.41
CA GLU A 83 9.39 3.75 -1.88
C GLU A 83 9.36 5.00 -1.00
N LEU A 84 8.18 5.48 -0.61
CA LEU A 84 8.00 6.59 0.32
C LEU A 84 8.63 6.28 1.69
N LEU A 85 8.29 5.13 2.28
CA LEU A 85 8.84 4.69 3.56
C LEU A 85 10.36 4.58 3.50
N ARG A 86 10.89 3.99 2.43
CA ARG A 86 12.35 3.86 2.23
C ARG A 86 13.01 5.22 2.16
N GLY A 87 12.47 6.15 1.36
CA GLY A 87 13.02 7.49 1.22
C GLY A 87 13.09 8.24 2.55
N ILE A 88 12.04 8.15 3.37
CA ILE A 88 11.98 8.80 4.68
C ILE A 88 12.89 8.13 5.70
N LEU A 89 12.83 6.80 5.82
CA LEU A 89 13.58 6.07 6.85
C LEU A 89 15.08 5.97 6.54
N ALA A 90 15.49 6.05 5.28
CA ALA A 90 16.88 6.03 4.87
C ALA A 90 17.58 7.41 4.91
N ASP A 91 16.88 8.49 5.21
CA ASP A 91 17.44 9.85 5.27
C ASP A 91 18.36 10.03 6.48
N ALA A 92 19.62 9.59 6.35
CA ALA A 92 20.62 9.65 7.40
C ALA A 92 20.98 11.08 7.85
N ALA A 93 20.57 12.12 7.12
CA ALA A 93 20.74 13.51 7.55
C ALA A 93 19.84 13.88 8.75
N LYS A 94 18.81 13.07 9.04
CA LYS A 94 17.89 13.28 10.15
C LYS A 94 18.04 12.18 11.21
N PRO A 95 17.91 12.52 12.50
CA PRO A 95 17.93 11.52 13.57
C PRO A 95 16.69 10.60 13.48
N PRO A 96 16.80 9.34 13.95
CA PRO A 96 15.70 8.36 13.85
C PRO A 96 14.32 8.83 14.32
N PRO A 97 14.18 9.59 15.44
CA PRO A 97 12.87 10.10 15.85
C PRO A 97 12.25 11.08 14.84
N ALA A 98 13.06 11.91 14.20
CA ALA A 98 12.57 12.84 13.19
C ALA A 98 12.11 12.12 11.91
N ARG A 99 12.84 11.05 11.53
CA ARG A 99 12.43 10.18 10.40
C ARG A 99 11.13 9.44 10.70
N LEU A 100 10.99 8.90 11.91
CA LEU A 100 9.75 8.22 12.33
C LEU A 100 8.56 9.19 12.33
N ARG A 101 8.74 10.40 12.85
CA ARG A 101 7.69 11.44 12.80
C ARG A 101 7.30 11.76 11.36
N ALA A 102 8.26 12.01 10.49
CA ALA A 102 8.00 12.30 9.08
C ALA A 102 7.27 11.14 8.38
N LEU A 103 7.61 9.89 8.72
CA LEU A 103 6.95 8.71 8.22
C LEU A 103 5.49 8.64 8.65
N VAL A 104 5.19 8.86 9.95
CA VAL A 104 3.82 8.84 10.47
C VAL A 104 2.96 9.90 9.78
N HIS A 105 3.47 11.12 9.64
CA HIS A 105 2.77 12.20 8.92
C HIS A 105 2.48 11.84 7.46
N ALA A 106 3.49 11.34 6.74
CA ALA A 106 3.33 10.96 5.34
C ALA A 106 2.32 9.82 5.18
N PHE A 107 2.35 8.83 6.07
CA PHE A 107 1.45 7.69 6.04
C PHE A 107 0.00 8.08 6.35
N ILE A 108 -0.26 8.79 7.45
CA ILE A 108 -1.63 9.21 7.83
C ILE A 108 -2.24 10.11 6.77
N ARG A 109 -1.47 11.02 6.19
CA ARG A 109 -1.92 11.85 5.06
C ARG A 109 -2.31 11.00 3.86
N SER A 110 -1.46 10.07 3.44
CA SER A 110 -1.72 9.15 2.33
C SER A 110 -2.97 8.29 2.57
N GLU A 111 -3.19 7.80 3.81
CA GLU A 111 -4.42 7.07 4.16
C GLU A 111 -5.67 7.92 3.93
N CYS A 112 -5.66 9.20 4.32
CA CYS A 112 -6.80 10.09 4.14
C CYS A 112 -7.00 10.49 2.67
N GLU A 113 -5.94 10.77 1.92
CA GLU A 113 -6.01 11.15 0.50
C GLU A 113 -6.52 10.02 -0.40
N GLU A 114 -6.17 8.77 -0.08
CA GLU A 114 -6.48 7.59 -0.89
C GLU A 114 -7.56 6.69 -0.26
N ALA A 115 -8.27 7.14 0.77
CA ALA A 115 -9.18 6.32 1.58
C ALA A 115 -10.18 5.51 0.74
N ALA A 116 -10.87 6.14 -0.22
CA ALA A 116 -11.88 5.46 -1.05
C ALA A 116 -11.29 4.31 -1.88
N ILE A 117 -10.07 4.47 -2.42
CA ILE A 117 -9.40 3.44 -3.20
C ILE A 117 -8.90 2.33 -2.28
N ARG A 118 -8.33 2.66 -1.12
CA ARG A 118 -7.81 1.68 -0.15
C ARG A 118 -8.91 0.79 0.41
N VAL A 119 -10.07 1.37 0.77
CA VAL A 119 -11.25 0.60 1.18
C VAL A 119 -11.67 -0.36 0.07
N ALA A 120 -11.82 0.13 -1.16
CA ALA A 120 -12.27 -0.69 -2.27
C ALA A 120 -11.25 -1.79 -2.67
N LEU A 121 -9.95 -1.54 -2.55
CA LEU A 121 -8.91 -2.57 -2.74
C LEU A 121 -8.89 -3.58 -1.59
N SER A 122 -9.13 -3.14 -0.35
CA SER A 122 -9.27 -4.03 0.82
C SER A 122 -10.45 -5.00 0.63
N ASP A 123 -11.59 -4.50 0.15
CA ASP A 123 -12.78 -5.33 -0.17
C ASP A 123 -12.49 -6.32 -1.31
N ALA A 124 -11.63 -5.95 -2.24
CA ALA A 124 -11.23 -6.81 -3.35
C ALA A 124 -10.12 -7.81 -2.99
N ALA A 125 -9.42 -7.63 -1.87
CA ALA A 125 -8.26 -8.45 -1.47
C ALA A 125 -8.52 -9.97 -1.48
N PRO A 126 -9.71 -10.50 -1.11
CA PRO A 126 -10.00 -11.93 -1.21
C PRO A 126 -9.81 -12.53 -2.62
N LEU A 127 -9.74 -11.70 -3.65
CA LEU A 127 -9.56 -12.16 -5.03
C LEU A 127 -8.09 -12.51 -5.35
N TYR A 128 -7.12 -12.00 -4.58
CA TYR A 128 -5.68 -12.10 -4.91
C TYR A 128 -4.74 -12.23 -3.69
N ARG A 129 -5.23 -12.08 -2.44
CA ARG A 129 -4.36 -12.03 -1.24
C ARG A 129 -3.47 -13.25 -1.04
N ASP A 130 -3.93 -14.43 -1.49
CA ASP A 130 -3.25 -15.70 -1.31
C ASP A 130 -2.34 -16.05 -2.50
N ALA A 131 -2.21 -15.15 -3.47
CA ALA A 131 -1.32 -15.37 -4.61
C ALA A 131 0.15 -15.14 -4.21
N PRO A 132 1.10 -15.96 -4.74
CA PRO A 132 2.52 -15.81 -4.43
C PRO A 132 3.04 -14.39 -4.67
N GLU A 133 2.64 -13.78 -5.78
CA GLU A 133 3.05 -12.42 -6.15
C GLU A 133 2.60 -11.36 -5.13
N ALA A 134 1.49 -11.59 -4.42
CA ALA A 134 1.02 -10.71 -3.35
C ALA A 134 1.87 -10.87 -2.08
N GLN A 135 2.34 -12.08 -1.80
CA GLN A 135 3.23 -12.37 -0.67
C GLN A 135 4.61 -11.74 -0.89
N ASP A 136 5.18 -11.86 -2.09
CA ASP A 136 6.47 -11.26 -2.44
C ASP A 136 6.45 -9.73 -2.31
N ALA A 137 5.37 -9.08 -2.72
CA ALA A 137 5.21 -7.63 -2.62
C ALA A 137 5.17 -7.14 -1.16
N ARG A 138 4.59 -7.92 -0.24
CA ARG A 138 4.58 -7.60 1.20
C ARG A 138 5.96 -7.75 1.84
N ALA A 139 6.66 -8.85 1.55
CA ALA A 139 7.98 -9.13 2.10
C ALA A 139 9.00 -8.02 1.79
N ALA A 140 8.87 -7.36 0.64
CA ALA A 140 9.75 -6.25 0.26
C ALA A 140 9.66 -5.04 1.23
N GLY A 141 8.50 -4.77 1.83
CA GLY A 141 8.29 -3.69 2.79
C GLY A 141 8.90 -3.96 4.17
N GLU A 142 8.87 -5.22 4.61
CA GLU A 142 9.32 -5.63 5.95
C GLU A 142 10.81 -5.35 6.19
N GLY A 143 11.63 -5.51 5.17
CA GLY A 143 13.08 -5.28 5.26
C GLY A 143 13.47 -3.83 5.59
N ILE A 144 12.65 -2.85 5.18
CA ILE A 144 12.90 -1.42 5.41
C ILE A 144 12.74 -1.11 6.90
N VAL A 145 11.66 -1.57 7.51
CA VAL A 145 11.37 -1.38 8.93
C VAL A 145 12.42 -2.10 9.80
N ALA A 146 12.80 -3.31 9.43
CA ALA A 146 13.83 -4.06 10.14
C ALA A 146 15.19 -3.34 10.15
N ALA A 147 15.58 -2.71 9.03
CA ALA A 147 16.81 -1.92 8.96
C ALA A 147 16.74 -0.69 9.88
N PHE A 148 15.63 0.04 9.86
CA PHE A 148 15.41 1.19 10.73
C PHE A 148 15.42 0.81 12.21
N MET A 149 14.82 -0.32 12.61
CA MET A 149 14.82 -0.79 13.99
C MET A 149 16.22 -1.18 14.46
N ARG A 150 17.08 -1.77 13.62
CA ARG A 150 18.47 -2.06 13.95
C ARG A 150 19.27 -0.79 14.25
N GLU A 151 19.06 0.26 13.47
CA GLU A 151 19.70 1.56 13.70
C GLU A 151 19.19 2.24 14.99
N THR A 152 17.85 2.24 15.18
CA THR A 152 17.22 2.95 16.30
C THR A 152 17.45 2.28 17.66
N LEU A 153 17.54 0.94 17.68
CA LEU A 153 17.67 0.11 18.87
C LEU A 153 18.92 -0.78 18.79
N PRO A 154 20.15 -0.20 18.71
CA PRO A 154 21.36 -0.99 18.45
C PRO A 154 21.67 -2.00 19.56
N LYS A 155 21.27 -1.73 20.81
CA LYS A 155 21.53 -2.59 21.98
C LYS A 155 20.41 -3.59 22.27
N ALA A 156 19.24 -3.45 21.63
CA ALA A 156 18.11 -4.35 21.85
C ALA A 156 18.35 -5.71 21.17
N THR A 157 17.66 -6.74 21.64
CA THR A 157 17.64 -8.05 20.99
C THR A 157 16.87 -8.00 19.66
N ASP A 158 17.13 -8.96 18.76
CA ASP A 158 16.37 -9.05 17.50
C ASP A 158 14.88 -9.26 17.76
N ALA A 159 14.51 -10.06 18.75
CA ALA A 159 13.11 -10.25 19.15
C ALA A 159 12.44 -8.92 19.56
N THR A 160 13.14 -8.08 20.31
CA THR A 160 12.63 -6.74 20.69
C THR A 160 12.49 -5.83 19.48
N ARG A 161 13.43 -5.85 18.54
CA ARG A 161 13.37 -5.04 17.30
C ARG A 161 12.21 -5.47 16.39
N ILE A 162 12.04 -6.78 16.23
CA ILE A 162 10.93 -7.36 15.44
C ILE A 162 9.61 -6.95 16.06
N LEU A 163 9.42 -7.20 17.35
CA LEU A 163 8.18 -6.83 18.05
C LEU A 163 7.88 -5.34 17.96
N ALA A 164 8.89 -4.48 18.12
CA ALA A 164 8.70 -3.03 18.01
C ALA A 164 8.30 -2.60 16.59
N GLY A 165 8.94 -3.17 15.56
CA GLY A 165 8.60 -2.92 14.17
C GLY A 165 7.19 -3.37 13.81
N GLU A 166 6.82 -4.59 14.19
CA GLU A 166 5.48 -5.15 13.98
C GLU A 166 4.40 -4.34 14.67
N LEU A 167 4.61 -3.97 15.94
CA LEU A 167 3.65 -3.18 16.72
C LEU A 167 3.43 -1.80 16.09
N ILE A 168 4.50 -1.10 15.71
CA ILE A 168 4.39 0.21 15.06
C ILE A 168 3.68 0.10 13.71
N THR A 169 4.07 -0.87 12.89
CA THR A 169 3.51 -1.05 11.55
C THR A 169 2.03 -1.43 11.59
N ALA A 170 1.67 -2.40 12.44
CA ALA A 170 0.29 -2.84 12.62
C ALA A 170 -0.59 -1.70 13.16
N THR A 171 -0.11 -0.99 14.20
CA THR A 171 -0.85 0.15 14.76
C THR A 171 -1.02 1.24 13.72
N LEU A 172 0.03 1.61 12.99
CA LEU A 172 -0.03 2.63 11.96
C LEU A 172 -1.05 2.28 10.87
N SER A 173 -1.04 1.04 10.38
CA SER A 173 -1.97 0.56 9.35
C SER A 173 -3.42 0.53 9.83
N GLU A 174 -3.70 -0.13 10.95
CA GLU A 174 -5.08 -0.31 11.41
C GLU A 174 -5.70 0.99 11.90
N VAL A 175 -4.95 1.76 12.67
CA VAL A 175 -5.43 3.04 13.21
C VAL A 175 -5.50 4.10 12.12
N GLY A 176 -4.53 4.14 11.18
CA GLY A 176 -4.57 5.04 10.02
C GLY A 176 -5.77 4.77 9.12
N LYS A 177 -6.06 3.49 8.84
CA LYS A 177 -7.26 3.09 8.11
C LYS A 177 -8.53 3.56 8.81
N SER A 178 -8.69 3.26 10.10
CA SER A 178 -9.87 3.67 10.87
C SER A 178 -10.03 5.20 10.92
N PHE A 179 -8.93 5.95 11.09
CA PHE A 179 -8.95 7.40 11.08
C PHE A 179 -9.41 7.98 9.73
N SER A 180 -9.05 7.34 8.62
CA SER A 180 -9.37 7.77 7.26
C SER A 180 -10.79 7.41 6.79
N GLU A 181 -11.58 6.65 7.57
CA GLU A 181 -12.97 6.31 7.22
C GLU A 181 -13.90 7.53 7.13
N GLU A 182 -13.55 8.62 7.83
CA GLU A 182 -14.24 9.88 7.75
C GLU A 182 -13.37 10.94 7.07
N THR A 183 -13.99 11.88 6.37
CA THR A 183 -13.26 13.02 5.79
C THR A 183 -12.66 13.87 6.89
N ARG A 184 -11.34 14.11 6.81
CA ARG A 184 -10.57 14.88 7.79
C ARG A 184 -10.02 16.16 7.16
N SER A 185 -9.95 17.23 7.96
CA SER A 185 -9.24 18.44 7.59
C SER A 185 -7.72 18.25 7.73
N GLU A 186 -6.95 19.06 7.03
CA GLU A 186 -5.47 19.07 7.13
C GLU A 186 -5.01 19.27 8.60
N THR A 187 -5.71 20.09 9.37
CA THR A 187 -5.40 20.32 10.79
C THR A 187 -5.63 19.05 11.63
N GLU A 188 -6.75 18.35 11.44
CA GLU A 188 -7.02 17.09 12.13
C GLU A 188 -5.99 16.02 11.78
N ILE A 189 -5.63 15.92 10.51
CA ILE A 189 -4.59 14.99 10.02
C ILE A 189 -3.25 15.29 10.71
N ALA A 190 -2.84 16.56 10.77
CA ALA A 190 -1.58 16.96 11.39
C ALA A 190 -1.55 16.65 12.89
N VAL A 191 -2.59 17.05 13.63
CA VAL A 191 -2.70 16.83 15.09
C VAL A 191 -2.70 15.32 15.40
N TYR A 192 -3.42 14.53 14.62
CA TYR A 192 -3.48 13.09 14.82
C TYR A 192 -2.12 12.42 14.54
N ALA A 193 -1.46 12.80 13.46
CA ALA A 193 -0.14 12.30 13.10
C ALA A 193 0.92 12.68 14.16
N ASP A 194 0.86 13.92 14.72
CA ASP A 194 1.74 14.33 15.80
C ASP A 194 1.57 13.46 17.05
N ALA A 195 0.34 13.24 17.49
CA ALA A 195 0.04 12.42 18.68
C ALA A 195 0.52 10.98 18.50
N MET A 196 0.30 10.39 17.33
CA MET A 196 0.77 9.03 17.02
C MET A 196 2.30 8.96 16.94
N ALA A 197 2.94 9.96 16.34
CA ALA A 197 4.40 10.03 16.27
C ALA A 197 5.03 10.18 17.65
N ASP A 198 4.43 10.99 18.55
CA ASP A 198 4.87 11.12 19.93
C ASP A 198 4.79 9.80 20.69
N MET A 199 3.70 9.07 20.53
CA MET A 199 3.51 7.74 21.13
C MET A 199 4.61 6.76 20.67
N PHE A 200 4.88 6.67 19.37
CA PHE A 200 5.91 5.78 18.83
C PHE A 200 7.32 6.20 19.23
N CYS A 201 7.63 7.50 19.21
CA CYS A 201 8.93 8.00 19.64
C CYS A 201 9.16 7.73 21.14
N ALA A 202 8.17 7.93 22.00
CA ALA A 202 8.26 7.63 23.43
C ALA A 202 8.45 6.13 23.70
N TYR A 203 7.76 5.28 22.95
CA TYR A 203 7.91 3.83 23.01
C TYR A 203 9.34 3.40 22.66
N LEU A 204 9.88 3.83 21.51
CA LEU A 204 11.24 3.49 21.11
C LEU A 204 12.29 4.07 22.06
N ALA A 205 12.10 5.29 22.56
CA ALA A 205 12.98 5.87 23.58
C ALA A 205 12.99 5.06 24.89
N THR A 206 11.87 4.45 25.26
CA THR A 206 11.79 3.55 26.43
C THR A 206 12.55 2.26 26.20
N LEU A 207 12.46 1.67 25.02
CA LEU A 207 13.21 0.47 24.65
C LEU A 207 14.72 0.73 24.56
N ALA A 208 15.13 1.89 24.06
CA ALA A 208 16.54 2.27 23.92
C ALA A 208 17.26 2.48 25.28
N ARG A 209 16.51 2.72 26.38
CA ARG A 209 17.04 2.89 27.75
C ARG A 209 17.21 1.57 28.51
N ARG A 210 16.61 0.49 28.03
CA ARG A 210 16.73 -0.87 28.61
C ARG A 210 17.96 -1.58 28.11
#